data_3350fa5a639cbbcf712e74545ed18397
#
_entry.id   3350fa5a639cbbcf712e74545ed18397
#
_cell.length_a   1.000
_cell.length_b   1.000
_cell.length_c   1.000
_cell.angle_alpha   90.00
_cell.angle_beta   90.00
_cell.angle_gamma   90.00
#
_symmetry.space_group_name_H-M   'P 1'
#
loop_
_entity.id
_entity.type
_entity.pdbx_description
1 polymer ?
#
loop_
_entity_poly.entity_id
_entity_poly.type
_entity_poly.pdbx_seq_one_letter_code
_entity_poly.pdbx_strand_id
1 'polypeptide(L)'
;MTVTVTPIDLGFDRCYVLQGDGVIVIDGGAPKKGAAFRRGLERAGVRPQDVKLIVLTHGHWDHIGSAGEIKAITGAPLALHEREVSWLEQSLTPLPPGVTPYGRMFIKIHGWFMPLIKVPAAKVDMPLGDEDVLLTDYGIPGRIVYTPGHSSGSVSVLLDSGEAFVGDLAMNKVPLRLSPGLPIFAESPPAVIRSWESLLERGATTIYPAHGNPFSADVMRRAIEDLSRTPTSVWLQERT
;
A
#
# COMPACT_ATOMS: atom_id res chain seq x y z
N MET A 1 23.80 -2.14 -4.77
CA MET A 1 22.99 -3.31 -5.23
C MET A 1 21.75 -2.77 -5.92
N THR A 2 21.37 -3.32 -7.08
CA THR A 2 20.17 -2.87 -7.82
C THR A 2 19.01 -3.79 -7.50
N VAL A 3 17.85 -3.20 -7.12
CA VAL A 3 16.62 -3.96 -6.92
C VAL A 3 15.81 -3.90 -8.20
N THR A 4 15.39 -5.06 -8.70
CA THR A 4 14.45 -5.14 -9.82
C THR A 4 13.03 -5.07 -9.30
N VAL A 5 12.24 -4.14 -9.82
CA VAL A 5 10.83 -3.93 -9.46
C VAL A 5 9.93 -4.50 -10.55
N THR A 6 9.13 -5.50 -10.21
CA THR A 6 8.16 -6.10 -11.16
C THR A 6 6.74 -5.88 -10.66
N PRO A 7 5.92 -5.05 -11.31
CA PRO A 7 4.51 -4.92 -11.00
C PRO A 7 3.74 -6.14 -11.49
N ILE A 8 2.88 -6.68 -10.65
CA ILE A 8 1.89 -7.71 -11.01
C ILE A 8 0.50 -7.04 -10.97
N ASP A 9 -0.12 -6.91 -12.12
CA ASP A 9 -1.49 -6.40 -12.21
C ASP A 9 -2.48 -7.45 -11.69
N LEU A 10 -3.19 -7.12 -10.65
CA LEU A 10 -4.23 -7.94 -10.04
C LEU A 10 -5.64 -7.43 -10.37
N GLY A 11 -5.74 -6.50 -11.32
CA GLY A 11 -6.97 -5.92 -11.83
C GLY A 11 -7.14 -4.46 -11.38
N PHE A 12 -7.78 -4.22 -10.25
CA PHE A 12 -7.99 -2.87 -9.75
C PHE A 12 -6.72 -2.30 -9.08
N ASP A 13 -5.94 -3.14 -8.46
CA ASP A 13 -4.72 -2.85 -7.72
C ASP A 13 -3.49 -3.55 -8.30
N ARG A 14 -2.33 -3.19 -7.83
CA ARG A 14 -1.04 -3.79 -8.15
C ARG A 14 -0.35 -4.32 -6.92
N CYS A 15 0.16 -5.53 -7.05
CA CYS A 15 1.17 -6.10 -6.18
C CYS A 15 2.55 -5.83 -6.80
N TYR A 16 3.58 -5.65 -5.98
CA TYR A 16 4.96 -5.46 -6.47
C TYR A 16 5.84 -6.58 -5.96
N VAL A 17 6.67 -7.13 -6.86
CA VAL A 17 7.73 -8.06 -6.54
C VAL A 17 9.05 -7.31 -6.59
N LEU A 18 9.78 -7.28 -5.48
CA LEU A 18 11.11 -6.68 -5.38
C LEU A 18 12.15 -7.79 -5.32
N GLN A 19 13.11 -7.77 -6.24
CA GLN A 19 14.18 -8.75 -6.38
C GLN A 19 15.54 -8.07 -6.19
N GLY A 20 16.23 -8.42 -5.11
CA GLY A 20 17.62 -8.10 -4.80
C GLY A 20 18.40 -9.37 -4.57
N ASP A 21 19.13 -9.51 -3.46
CA ASP A 21 19.72 -10.79 -3.00
C ASP A 21 18.66 -11.75 -2.45
N GLY A 22 17.47 -11.23 -2.18
CA GLY A 22 16.25 -11.98 -1.87
C GLY A 22 15.07 -11.41 -2.63
N VAL A 23 13.89 -11.92 -2.32
CA VAL A 23 12.64 -11.49 -2.95
C VAL A 23 11.62 -11.14 -1.89
N ILE A 24 10.98 -9.98 -2.00
CA ILE A 24 9.80 -9.65 -1.21
C ILE A 24 8.62 -9.28 -2.11
N VAL A 25 7.43 -9.43 -1.56
CA VAL A 25 6.16 -9.08 -2.22
C VAL A 25 5.49 -7.97 -1.43
N ILE A 26 4.93 -6.99 -2.13
CA ILE A 26 4.16 -5.90 -1.52
C ILE A 26 2.72 -5.99 -2.02
N ASP A 27 1.79 -6.04 -1.07
CA ASP A 27 0.35 -6.22 -1.23
C ASP A 27 -0.11 -7.56 -1.82
N GLY A 28 -1.37 -7.88 -1.60
CA GLY A 28 -1.97 -9.15 -1.98
C GLY A 28 -3.16 -9.03 -2.93
N GLY A 29 -3.59 -7.80 -3.21
CA GLY A 29 -4.71 -7.58 -4.12
C GLY A 29 -6.08 -7.94 -3.56
N ALA A 30 -7.10 -7.73 -4.38
CA ALA A 30 -8.47 -8.14 -4.10
C ALA A 30 -8.59 -9.67 -3.96
N PRO A 31 -9.70 -10.20 -3.40
CA PRO A 31 -9.89 -11.66 -3.25
C PRO A 31 -9.84 -12.43 -4.57
N LYS A 32 -9.37 -13.68 -4.50
CA LYS A 32 -9.28 -14.64 -5.62
C LYS A 32 -8.27 -14.26 -6.71
N LYS A 33 -7.15 -13.63 -6.33
CA LYS A 33 -6.08 -13.24 -7.25
C LYS A 33 -4.86 -14.17 -7.22
N GLY A 34 -4.84 -15.21 -6.40
CA GLY A 34 -3.71 -16.16 -6.29
C GLY A 34 -3.23 -16.73 -7.62
N ALA A 35 -4.14 -17.10 -8.54
CA ALA A 35 -3.76 -17.58 -9.87
C ALA A 35 -3.11 -16.48 -10.74
N ALA A 36 -3.59 -15.23 -10.66
CA ALA A 36 -2.99 -14.10 -11.38
C ALA A 36 -1.60 -13.78 -10.80
N PHE A 37 -1.47 -13.80 -9.48
CA PHE A 37 -0.21 -13.64 -8.79
C PHE A 37 0.82 -14.69 -9.22
N ARG A 38 0.47 -15.98 -9.23
CA ARG A 38 1.37 -17.07 -9.68
C ARG A 38 1.88 -16.83 -11.10
N ARG A 39 1.00 -16.51 -12.05
CA ARG A 39 1.41 -16.14 -13.40
C ARG A 39 2.31 -14.90 -13.46
N GLY A 40 2.11 -13.96 -12.52
CA GLY A 40 2.96 -12.79 -12.38
C GLY A 40 4.37 -13.16 -11.93
N LEU A 41 4.51 -14.03 -10.93
CA LEU A 41 5.81 -14.56 -10.49
C LEU A 41 6.54 -15.32 -11.61
N GLU A 42 5.83 -16.19 -12.35
CA GLU A 42 6.39 -16.92 -13.49
C GLU A 42 6.98 -15.95 -14.54
N ARG A 43 6.24 -14.88 -14.90
CA ARG A 43 6.74 -13.85 -15.83
C ARG A 43 7.94 -13.06 -15.28
N ALA A 44 8.00 -12.87 -13.97
CA ALA A 44 9.13 -12.24 -13.29
C ALA A 44 10.33 -13.17 -13.15
N GLY A 45 10.22 -14.46 -13.52
CA GLY A 45 11.27 -15.47 -13.33
C GLY A 45 11.52 -15.81 -11.86
N VAL A 46 10.52 -15.60 -10.98
CA VAL A 46 10.62 -15.83 -9.54
C VAL A 46 9.91 -17.13 -9.18
N ARG A 47 10.60 -18.01 -8.49
CA ARG A 47 9.98 -19.21 -7.90
C ARG A 47 9.26 -18.79 -6.61
N PRO A 48 8.02 -19.29 -6.37
CA PRO A 48 7.26 -18.93 -5.17
C PRO A 48 8.06 -19.08 -3.86
N GLN A 49 8.86 -20.13 -3.72
CA GLN A 49 9.66 -20.43 -2.53
C GLN A 49 10.85 -19.48 -2.33
N ASP A 50 11.21 -18.65 -3.31
CA ASP A 50 12.27 -17.64 -3.18
C ASP A 50 11.77 -16.38 -2.47
N VAL A 51 10.43 -16.21 -2.35
CA VAL A 51 9.83 -15.07 -1.63
C VAL A 51 10.13 -15.23 -0.13
N LYS A 52 10.74 -14.21 0.45
CA LYS A 52 11.20 -14.17 1.86
C LYS A 52 10.19 -13.48 2.78
N LEU A 53 9.41 -12.55 2.27
CA LEU A 53 8.46 -11.75 3.04
C LEU A 53 7.33 -11.25 2.13
N ILE A 54 6.11 -11.20 2.67
CA ILE A 54 4.97 -10.49 2.10
C ILE A 54 4.69 -9.31 3.01
N VAL A 55 4.78 -8.08 2.49
CA VAL A 55 4.47 -6.86 3.22
C VAL A 55 3.12 -6.33 2.72
N LEU A 56 2.14 -6.23 3.59
CA LEU A 56 0.88 -5.58 3.28
C LEU A 56 0.96 -4.12 3.70
N THR A 57 0.72 -3.21 2.77
CA THR A 57 0.81 -1.77 3.02
C THR A 57 -0.27 -1.32 4.00
N HIS A 58 -1.45 -1.93 3.95
CA HIS A 58 -2.55 -1.69 4.88
C HIS A 58 -3.64 -2.77 4.74
N GLY A 59 -4.65 -2.74 5.61
CA GLY A 59 -5.63 -3.82 5.77
C GLY A 59 -6.91 -3.69 4.95
N HIS A 60 -7.01 -2.82 3.94
CA HIS A 60 -8.23 -2.77 3.12
C HIS A 60 -8.35 -3.99 2.20
N TRP A 61 -9.59 -4.36 1.89
CA TRP A 61 -9.98 -5.60 1.22
C TRP A 61 -9.27 -5.86 -0.12
N ASP A 62 -8.91 -4.81 -0.85
CA ASP A 62 -8.23 -4.85 -2.14
C ASP A 62 -6.70 -4.91 -2.02
N HIS A 63 -6.15 -4.89 -0.81
CA HIS A 63 -4.73 -5.12 -0.52
C HIS A 63 -4.51 -6.45 0.20
N ILE A 64 -5.42 -6.84 1.09
CA ILE A 64 -5.28 -8.07 1.87
C ILE A 64 -6.06 -9.25 1.28
N GLY A 65 -6.89 -9.02 0.26
CA GLY A 65 -7.90 -9.97 -0.21
C GLY A 65 -7.38 -11.33 -0.64
N SER A 66 -6.21 -11.40 -1.26
CA SER A 66 -5.55 -12.65 -1.63
C SER A 66 -4.27 -12.92 -0.82
N ALA A 67 -4.01 -12.19 0.27
CA ALA A 67 -2.81 -12.38 1.08
C ALA A 67 -2.66 -13.82 1.58
N GLY A 68 -3.75 -14.46 2.03
CA GLY A 68 -3.76 -15.87 2.43
C GLY A 68 -3.43 -16.84 1.29
N GLU A 69 -3.94 -16.57 0.08
CA GLU A 69 -3.61 -17.36 -1.12
C GLU A 69 -2.13 -17.21 -1.49
N ILE A 70 -1.61 -15.98 -1.46
CA ILE A 70 -0.21 -15.67 -1.76
C ILE A 70 0.71 -16.32 -0.72
N LYS A 71 0.36 -16.23 0.57
CA LYS A 71 1.08 -16.93 1.64
C LYS A 71 1.11 -18.44 1.43
N ALA A 72 -0.02 -19.04 1.05
CA ALA A 72 -0.07 -20.49 0.77
C ALA A 72 0.75 -20.87 -0.47
N ILE A 73 0.85 -20.01 -1.49
CA ILE A 73 1.62 -20.22 -2.70
C ILE A 73 3.14 -20.13 -2.42
N THR A 74 3.57 -19.17 -1.60
CA THR A 74 4.99 -18.83 -1.39
C THR A 74 5.58 -19.50 -0.16
N GLY A 75 4.78 -19.77 0.86
CA GLY A 75 5.25 -20.17 2.19
C GLY A 75 5.89 -19.03 2.99
N ALA A 76 5.94 -17.81 2.45
CA ALA A 76 6.58 -16.67 3.07
C ALA A 76 5.76 -16.12 4.26
N PRO A 77 6.42 -15.58 5.30
CA PRO A 77 5.75 -14.88 6.39
C PRO A 77 5.06 -13.61 5.87
N LEU A 78 3.97 -13.25 6.56
CA LEU A 78 3.12 -12.13 6.21
C LEU A 78 3.25 -11.05 7.28
N ALA A 79 3.64 -9.83 6.86
CA ALA A 79 3.75 -8.65 7.69
C ALA A 79 2.59 -7.68 7.43
N LEU A 80 2.00 -7.17 8.51
CA LEU A 80 0.95 -6.16 8.51
C LEU A 80 1.05 -5.37 9.80
N HIS A 81 0.71 -4.09 9.76
CA HIS A 81 0.74 -3.24 10.95
C HIS A 81 -0.23 -3.75 12.04
N GLU A 82 0.20 -3.74 13.30
CA GLU A 82 -0.53 -4.31 14.43
C GLU A 82 -1.96 -3.78 14.58
N ARG A 83 -2.19 -2.50 14.25
CA ARG A 83 -3.52 -1.88 14.29
C ARG A 83 -4.53 -2.51 13.34
N GLU A 84 -4.07 -3.26 12.32
CA GLU A 84 -4.91 -3.81 11.27
C GLU A 84 -4.84 -5.35 11.17
N VAL A 85 -4.06 -5.99 12.03
CA VAL A 85 -3.97 -7.46 12.11
C VAL A 85 -5.36 -8.10 12.21
N SER A 86 -6.23 -7.55 13.06
CA SER A 86 -7.59 -8.06 13.23
C SER A 86 -8.44 -7.97 11.96
N TRP A 87 -8.15 -7.03 11.05
CA TRP A 87 -8.90 -6.90 9.81
C TRP A 87 -8.68 -8.13 8.90
N LEU A 88 -7.45 -8.60 8.81
CA LEU A 88 -7.13 -9.80 8.04
C LEU A 88 -7.52 -11.09 8.79
N GLU A 89 -7.17 -11.20 10.08
CA GLU A 89 -7.40 -12.43 10.84
C GLU A 89 -8.87 -12.71 11.14
N GLN A 90 -9.71 -11.68 11.19
CA GLN A 90 -11.15 -11.79 11.41
C GLN A 90 -11.99 -11.50 10.17
N SER A 91 -11.34 -11.37 8.98
CA SER A 91 -12.05 -11.08 7.72
C SER A 91 -12.86 -9.79 7.75
N LEU A 92 -12.38 -8.76 8.45
CA LEU A 92 -13.03 -7.46 8.50
C LEU A 92 -12.73 -6.67 7.22
N THR A 93 -13.70 -5.89 6.77
CA THR A 93 -13.58 -5.09 5.54
C THR A 93 -14.00 -3.64 5.79
N PRO A 94 -13.29 -2.90 6.66
CA PRO A 94 -13.60 -1.51 6.89
C PRO A 94 -13.42 -0.70 5.60
N LEU A 95 -14.17 0.39 5.47
CA LEU A 95 -14.03 1.35 4.38
C LEU A 95 -13.44 2.64 4.92
N PRO A 96 -12.44 3.21 4.25
CA PRO A 96 -11.90 4.51 4.63
C PRO A 96 -12.91 5.62 4.35
N PRO A 97 -12.95 6.71 5.15
CA PRO A 97 -13.81 7.83 4.87
C PRO A 97 -13.39 8.58 3.59
N GLY A 98 -14.36 8.98 2.78
CA GLY A 98 -14.12 9.85 1.63
C GLY A 98 -13.74 11.27 2.06
N VAL A 99 -12.60 11.79 1.62
CA VAL A 99 -12.12 13.13 1.97
C VAL A 99 -12.49 14.19 0.94
N THR A 100 -12.91 13.79 -0.26
CA THR A 100 -13.44 14.67 -1.30
C THR A 100 -14.94 14.42 -1.51
N PRO A 101 -15.72 15.36 -2.11
CA PRO A 101 -17.11 15.10 -2.47
C PRO A 101 -17.27 13.84 -3.31
N TYR A 102 -16.37 13.64 -4.29
CA TYR A 102 -16.34 12.44 -5.13
C TYR A 102 -16.02 11.19 -4.31
N GLY A 103 -15.00 11.23 -3.43
CA GLY A 103 -14.66 10.11 -2.55
C GLY A 103 -15.82 9.72 -1.63
N ARG A 104 -16.54 10.69 -1.05
CA ARG A 104 -17.72 10.41 -0.23
C ARG A 104 -18.84 9.72 -1.02
N MET A 105 -19.09 10.18 -2.24
CA MET A 105 -20.07 9.55 -3.14
C MET A 105 -19.62 8.12 -3.50
N PHE A 106 -18.37 7.95 -3.84
CA PHE A 106 -17.80 6.66 -4.22
C PHE A 106 -17.94 5.63 -3.07
N ILE A 107 -17.54 5.99 -1.85
CA ILE A 107 -17.67 5.13 -0.66
C ILE A 107 -19.12 4.77 -0.37
N LYS A 108 -20.05 5.74 -0.48
CA LYS A 108 -21.47 5.47 -0.28
C LYS A 108 -22.01 4.41 -1.25
N ILE A 109 -21.61 4.47 -2.51
CA ILE A 109 -22.01 3.48 -3.54
C ILE A 109 -21.34 2.14 -3.27
N HIS A 110 -20.03 2.12 -3.02
CA HIS A 110 -19.27 0.89 -2.77
C HIS A 110 -19.71 0.18 -1.49
N GLY A 111 -20.09 0.91 -0.46
CA GLY A 111 -20.59 0.36 0.80
C GLY A 111 -21.78 -0.60 0.62
N TRP A 112 -22.58 -0.41 -0.43
CA TRP A 112 -23.69 -1.33 -0.75
C TRP A 112 -23.20 -2.70 -1.25
N PHE A 113 -22.00 -2.76 -1.84
CA PHE A 113 -21.42 -4.01 -2.38
C PHE A 113 -20.46 -4.67 -1.39
N MET A 114 -20.00 -3.98 -0.35
CA MET A 114 -19.05 -4.52 0.61
C MET A 114 -19.47 -5.83 1.28
N PRO A 115 -20.77 -6.04 1.66
CA PRO A 115 -21.18 -7.31 2.24
C PRO A 115 -21.02 -8.52 1.31
N LEU A 116 -20.86 -8.28 0.01
CA LEU A 116 -20.60 -9.33 -0.98
C LEU A 116 -19.10 -9.67 -1.12
N ILE A 117 -18.23 -8.79 -0.64
CA ILE A 117 -16.78 -8.99 -0.68
C ILE A 117 -16.37 -9.80 0.54
N LYS A 118 -15.84 -11.00 0.30
CA LYS A 118 -15.34 -11.87 1.36
C LYS A 118 -13.81 -11.96 1.24
N VAL A 119 -13.12 -11.45 2.22
CA VAL A 119 -11.68 -11.60 2.40
C VAL A 119 -11.45 -12.87 3.21
N PRO A 120 -10.74 -13.88 2.68
CA PRO A 120 -10.38 -15.05 3.47
C PRO A 120 -9.45 -14.65 4.63
N ALA A 121 -9.74 -15.12 5.84
CA ALA A 121 -8.87 -14.91 6.99
C ALA A 121 -7.49 -15.53 6.75
N ALA A 122 -6.45 -14.82 7.17
CA ALA A 122 -5.08 -15.33 7.15
C ALA A 122 -4.33 -14.84 8.39
N LYS A 123 -3.46 -15.71 8.92
CA LYS A 123 -2.63 -15.36 10.08
C LYS A 123 -1.51 -14.41 9.66
N VAL A 124 -1.36 -13.31 10.38
CA VAL A 124 -0.21 -12.40 10.33
C VAL A 124 0.93 -13.02 11.15
N ASP A 125 2.11 -13.15 10.55
CA ASP A 125 3.28 -13.74 11.22
C ASP A 125 4.16 -12.68 11.86
N MET A 126 4.15 -11.47 11.28
CA MET A 126 4.99 -10.35 11.69
C MET A 126 4.12 -9.08 11.86
N PRO A 127 3.52 -8.88 13.04
CA PRO A 127 2.88 -7.59 13.35
C PRO A 127 3.93 -6.48 13.35
N LEU A 128 3.68 -5.43 12.57
CA LEU A 128 4.55 -4.25 12.49
C LEU A 128 4.07 -3.18 13.50
N GLY A 129 5.02 -2.53 14.15
CA GLY A 129 4.77 -1.33 14.96
C GLY A 129 5.04 -0.05 14.17
N ASP A 130 5.17 1.07 14.90
CA ASP A 130 5.43 2.41 14.33
C ASP A 130 6.92 2.60 13.97
N GLU A 131 7.82 1.68 14.36
CA GLU A 131 9.24 1.76 14.12
C GLU A 131 9.61 1.24 12.73
N ASP A 132 10.70 1.78 12.15
CA ASP A 132 11.24 1.30 10.89
C ASP A 132 11.71 -0.16 11.01
N VAL A 133 11.42 -0.97 10.00
CA VAL A 133 11.93 -2.35 9.89
C VAL A 133 12.86 -2.46 8.68
N LEU A 134 14.13 -2.80 8.92
CA LEU A 134 15.11 -2.99 7.85
C LEU A 134 14.77 -4.24 7.03
N LEU A 135 14.91 -4.14 5.72
CA LEU A 135 14.68 -5.25 4.79
C LEU A 135 15.96 -5.94 4.32
N THR A 136 17.11 -5.55 4.87
CA THR A 136 18.42 -6.16 4.56
C THR A 136 18.47 -7.65 4.87
N ASP A 137 17.81 -8.10 5.94
CA ASP A 137 17.73 -9.52 6.32
C ASP A 137 16.91 -10.34 5.32
N TYR A 138 16.09 -9.67 4.52
CA TYR A 138 15.32 -10.26 3.42
C TYR A 138 16.00 -10.06 2.06
N GLY A 139 17.23 -9.53 2.04
CA GLY A 139 18.04 -9.31 0.85
C GLY A 139 17.59 -8.10 0.00
N ILE A 140 16.90 -7.14 0.61
CA ILE A 140 16.44 -5.91 -0.05
C ILE A 140 17.06 -4.70 0.66
N PRO A 141 17.83 -3.83 -0.03
CA PRO A 141 18.35 -2.59 0.54
C PRO A 141 17.23 -1.56 0.66
N GLY A 142 16.68 -1.44 1.86
CA GLY A 142 15.54 -0.57 2.15
C GLY A 142 14.90 -0.90 3.49
N ARG A 143 13.74 -0.33 3.71
CA ARG A 143 13.00 -0.47 4.98
C ARG A 143 11.50 -0.37 4.80
N ILE A 144 10.74 -0.90 5.76
CA ILE A 144 9.33 -0.59 5.97
C ILE A 144 9.29 0.63 6.86
N VAL A 145 8.49 1.63 6.49
CA VAL A 145 8.31 2.90 7.21
C VAL A 145 6.84 3.04 7.58
N TYR A 146 6.56 3.40 8.82
CA TYR A 146 5.20 3.74 9.24
C TYR A 146 4.75 5.05 8.60
N THR A 147 3.67 4.99 7.82
CA THR A 147 3.15 6.12 7.03
C THR A 147 1.63 6.20 7.15
N PRO A 148 1.11 6.54 8.35
CA PRO A 148 -0.32 6.57 8.62
C PRO A 148 -1.03 7.68 7.85
N GLY A 149 -2.35 7.52 7.72
CA GLY A 149 -3.22 8.59 7.22
C GLY A 149 -4.29 8.10 6.28
N HIS A 150 -3.97 7.26 5.29
CA HIS A 150 -4.99 6.57 4.52
C HIS A 150 -5.76 5.61 5.44
N SER A 151 -5.05 4.80 6.18
CA SER A 151 -5.53 4.09 7.38
C SER A 151 -4.55 4.29 8.53
N SER A 152 -4.96 3.94 9.75
CA SER A 152 -4.14 4.09 10.96
C SER A 152 -2.95 3.13 11.03
N GLY A 153 -2.97 2.05 10.27
CA GLY A 153 -1.88 1.07 10.16
C GLY A 153 -1.15 1.10 8.82
N SER A 154 -1.32 2.13 8.01
CA SER A 154 -0.62 2.22 6.72
C SER A 154 0.89 2.26 6.90
N VAL A 155 1.60 1.46 6.08
CA VAL A 155 3.07 1.46 5.96
C VAL A 155 3.49 1.60 4.50
N SER A 156 4.70 2.07 4.29
CA SER A 156 5.34 2.13 2.97
C SER A 156 6.64 1.33 2.97
N VAL A 157 7.01 0.78 1.84
CA VAL A 157 8.36 0.23 1.63
C VAL A 157 9.18 1.28 0.90
N LEU A 158 10.29 1.71 1.50
CA LEU A 158 11.22 2.68 0.92
C LEU A 158 12.56 1.99 0.67
N LEU A 159 12.98 1.94 -0.60
CA LEU A 159 14.31 1.46 -0.99
C LEU A 159 15.36 2.54 -0.78
N ASP A 160 16.60 2.14 -0.51
CA ASP A 160 17.74 3.05 -0.35
C ASP A 160 18.06 3.82 -1.66
N SER A 161 17.57 3.32 -2.80
CA SER A 161 17.65 3.99 -4.12
C SER A 161 16.57 5.04 -4.35
N GLY A 162 15.58 5.16 -3.43
CA GLY A 162 14.56 6.21 -3.45
C GLY A 162 13.20 5.81 -4.02
N GLU A 163 12.97 4.55 -4.38
CA GLU A 163 11.66 4.04 -4.75
C GLU A 163 10.82 3.81 -3.49
N ALA A 164 9.63 4.41 -3.43
CA ALA A 164 8.69 4.27 -2.32
C ALA A 164 7.38 3.61 -2.77
N PHE A 165 7.06 2.44 -2.23
CA PHE A 165 5.83 1.70 -2.45
C PHE A 165 4.86 2.07 -1.34
N VAL A 166 3.84 2.84 -1.67
CA VAL A 166 3.07 3.62 -0.69
C VAL A 166 1.62 3.15 -0.51
N GLY A 167 1.25 2.00 -1.12
CA GLY A 167 -0.15 1.56 -1.09
C GLY A 167 -1.09 2.66 -1.58
N ASP A 168 -2.05 3.02 -0.75
CA ASP A 168 -3.07 4.02 -1.03
C ASP A 168 -2.78 5.42 -0.45
N LEU A 169 -1.56 5.63 0.04
CA LEU A 169 -1.13 6.96 0.49
C LEU A 169 -1.09 7.97 -0.67
N ALA A 170 -1.01 7.48 -1.91
CA ALA A 170 -1.15 8.23 -3.15
C ALA A 170 -1.78 7.35 -4.23
N MET A 171 -2.42 7.95 -5.24
CA MET A 171 -3.06 7.20 -6.32
C MET A 171 -3.15 8.02 -7.61
N ASN A 172 -3.26 7.32 -8.77
CA ASN A 172 -3.44 7.96 -10.08
C ASN A 172 -4.22 7.07 -11.08
N LYS A 173 -5.10 6.19 -10.58
CA LYS A 173 -5.88 5.27 -11.43
C LYS A 173 -7.32 5.75 -11.59
N VAL A 174 -7.80 5.81 -12.82
CA VAL A 174 -9.21 6.01 -13.13
C VAL A 174 -10.02 4.77 -12.66
N PRO A 175 -11.18 4.94 -12.01
CA PRO A 175 -11.92 6.19 -11.78
C PRO A 175 -11.54 6.95 -10.49
N LEU A 176 -10.56 6.48 -9.71
CA LEU A 176 -10.20 7.13 -8.43
C LEU A 176 -9.60 8.52 -8.67
N ARG A 177 -8.64 8.63 -9.58
CA ARG A 177 -8.01 9.90 -9.97
C ARG A 177 -7.59 9.90 -11.43
N LEU A 178 -7.63 11.08 -12.05
CA LEU A 178 -7.15 11.31 -13.42
C LEU A 178 -5.65 11.61 -13.47
N SER A 179 -5.06 12.13 -12.37
CA SER A 179 -3.66 12.53 -12.26
C SER A 179 -3.08 12.08 -10.92
N PRO A 180 -1.75 11.89 -10.83
CA PRO A 180 -1.10 11.55 -9.56
C PRO A 180 -1.39 12.57 -8.46
N GLY A 181 -1.54 12.10 -7.22
CA GLY A 181 -1.71 12.99 -6.08
C GLY A 181 -2.35 12.32 -4.87
N LEU A 182 -2.88 13.16 -3.98
CA LEU A 182 -3.52 12.78 -2.72
C LEU A 182 -4.65 11.78 -2.93
N PRO A 183 -4.84 10.82 -2.02
CA PRO A 183 -5.93 9.86 -2.11
C PRO A 183 -7.29 10.56 -1.96
N ILE A 184 -8.34 9.96 -2.51
CA ILE A 184 -9.72 10.45 -2.32
C ILE A 184 -10.36 9.88 -1.05
N PHE A 185 -9.66 8.99 -0.37
CA PHE A 185 -10.03 8.33 0.89
C PHE A 185 -8.88 8.46 1.89
N ALA A 186 -9.18 8.81 3.14
CA ALA A 186 -8.20 8.83 4.23
C ALA A 186 -8.91 8.93 5.58
N GLU A 187 -8.41 8.20 6.57
CA GLU A 187 -8.85 8.35 7.96
C GLU A 187 -8.39 9.69 8.54
N SER A 188 -7.15 10.09 8.24
CA SER A 188 -6.55 11.34 8.68
C SER A 188 -5.82 12.05 7.54
N PRO A 189 -6.48 12.98 6.83
CA PRO A 189 -5.83 13.77 5.79
C PRO A 189 -4.54 14.47 6.23
N PRO A 190 -4.45 15.10 7.42
CA PRO A 190 -3.21 15.71 7.88
C PRO A 190 -2.09 14.67 8.10
N ALA A 191 -2.42 13.47 8.55
CA ALA A 191 -1.41 12.41 8.69
C ALA A 191 -0.87 11.94 7.33
N VAL A 192 -1.68 11.93 6.27
CA VAL A 192 -1.20 11.66 4.89
C VAL A 192 -0.13 12.66 4.50
N ILE A 193 -0.33 13.95 4.79
CA ILE A 193 0.65 15.00 4.47
C ILE A 193 1.94 14.78 5.25
N ARG A 194 1.86 14.56 6.56
CA ARG A 194 3.06 14.26 7.39
C ARG A 194 3.80 13.01 6.89
N SER A 195 3.08 11.98 6.47
CA SER A 195 3.67 10.77 5.90
C SER A 195 4.35 11.05 4.55
N TRP A 196 3.80 11.93 3.72
CA TRP A 196 4.44 12.37 2.49
C TRP A 196 5.74 13.15 2.77
N GLU A 197 5.69 14.10 3.72
CA GLU A 197 6.87 14.86 4.17
C GLU A 197 7.97 13.92 4.67
N SER A 198 7.62 12.98 5.53
CA SER A 198 8.56 11.97 6.05
C SER A 198 9.21 11.13 4.94
N LEU A 199 8.45 10.66 3.95
CA LEU A 199 9.01 9.91 2.82
C LEU A 199 9.97 10.77 1.99
N LEU A 200 9.62 12.04 1.74
CA LEU A 200 10.46 13.00 1.00
C LEU A 200 11.76 13.31 1.73
N GLU A 201 11.71 13.54 3.05
CA GLU A 201 12.87 13.78 3.92
C GLU A 201 13.81 12.56 3.96
N ARG A 202 13.24 11.35 3.87
CA ARG A 202 13.97 10.08 3.81
C ARG A 202 14.52 9.75 2.43
N GLY A 203 14.34 10.63 1.44
CA GLY A 203 14.94 10.52 0.12
C GLY A 203 14.08 9.83 -0.93
N ALA A 204 12.76 9.73 -0.75
CA ALA A 204 11.89 9.21 -1.80
C ALA A 204 11.96 10.08 -3.08
N THR A 205 12.19 9.43 -4.23
CA THR A 205 12.31 10.06 -5.55
C THR A 205 11.24 9.58 -6.51
N THR A 206 10.83 8.31 -6.41
CA THR A 206 9.81 7.68 -7.25
C THR A 206 8.76 7.01 -6.39
N ILE A 207 7.51 7.32 -6.63
CA ILE A 207 6.37 6.82 -5.87
C ILE A 207 5.66 5.74 -6.67
N TYR A 208 5.46 4.59 -6.04
CA TYR A 208 4.75 3.42 -6.56
C TYR A 208 3.44 3.23 -5.79
N PRO A 209 2.32 3.74 -6.30
CA PRO A 209 1.02 3.54 -5.67
C PRO A 209 0.48 2.14 -6.02
N ALA A 210 -0.41 1.59 -5.18
CA ALA A 210 -1.14 0.38 -5.53
C ALA A 210 -2.16 0.64 -6.67
N HIS A 211 -2.77 1.83 -6.68
CA HIS A 211 -3.72 2.24 -7.70
C HIS A 211 -3.10 3.22 -8.69
N GLY A 212 -2.48 2.68 -9.75
CA GLY A 212 -1.98 3.47 -10.86
C GLY A 212 -0.53 3.22 -11.25
N ASN A 213 0.07 4.17 -11.98
CA ASN A 213 1.44 4.07 -12.45
C ASN A 213 2.41 4.79 -11.52
N PRO A 214 3.68 4.39 -11.48
CA PRO A 214 4.73 5.14 -10.77
C PRO A 214 4.82 6.58 -11.27
N PHE A 215 5.19 7.50 -10.37
CA PHE A 215 5.36 8.92 -10.67
C PHE A 215 6.46 9.54 -9.80
N SER A 216 6.98 10.71 -10.24
CA SER A 216 8.01 11.44 -9.49
C SER A 216 7.48 11.95 -8.15
N ALA A 217 8.29 11.85 -7.10
CA ALA A 217 8.01 12.43 -5.78
C ALA A 217 7.84 13.98 -5.82
N ASP A 218 8.24 14.65 -6.90
CA ASP A 218 7.98 16.08 -7.10
C ASP A 218 6.49 16.42 -7.16
N VAL A 219 5.63 15.44 -7.49
CA VAL A 219 4.18 15.63 -7.41
C VAL A 219 3.76 15.85 -5.96
N MET A 220 4.35 15.08 -5.02
CA MET A 220 4.08 15.26 -3.58
C MET A 220 4.59 16.63 -3.11
N ARG A 221 5.82 17.03 -3.47
CA ARG A 221 6.39 18.34 -3.10
C ARG A 221 5.50 19.48 -3.54
N ARG A 222 5.11 19.50 -4.81
CA ARG A 222 4.21 20.54 -5.35
C ARG A 222 2.85 20.55 -4.66
N ALA A 223 2.28 19.39 -4.37
CA ALA A 223 0.99 19.31 -3.70
C ALA A 223 1.05 19.86 -2.27
N ILE A 224 2.13 19.58 -1.52
CA ILE A 224 2.36 20.13 -0.17
C ILE A 224 2.54 21.67 -0.25
N GLU A 225 3.33 22.18 -1.21
CA GLU A 225 3.50 23.60 -1.43
C GLU A 225 2.18 24.31 -1.76
N ASP A 226 1.35 23.72 -2.62
CA ASP A 226 0.05 24.28 -2.98
C ASP A 226 -0.92 24.29 -1.79
N LEU A 227 -0.89 23.26 -0.95
CA LEU A 227 -1.69 23.18 0.26
C LEU A 227 -1.28 24.24 1.28
N SER A 228 0.03 24.54 1.42
CA SER A 228 0.52 25.57 2.35
C SER A 228 -0.04 26.97 2.02
N ARG A 229 -0.42 27.20 0.76
CA ARG A 229 -1.09 28.43 0.31
C ARG A 229 -2.60 28.44 0.58
N THR A 230 -3.18 27.32 1.05
CA THR A 230 -4.60 27.14 1.31
C THR A 230 -4.79 26.55 2.73
N PRO A 231 -4.56 27.34 3.81
CA PRO A 231 -4.54 26.83 5.19
C PRO A 231 -5.87 26.24 5.66
N THR A 232 -6.98 26.57 5.00
CA THR A 232 -8.31 26.02 5.30
C THR A 232 -8.58 24.65 4.67
N SER A 233 -7.57 24.07 3.97
CA SER A 233 -7.71 22.76 3.36
C SER A 233 -7.91 21.67 4.42
N VAL A 234 -8.85 20.75 4.18
CA VAL A 234 -9.06 19.54 5.03
C VAL A 234 -7.79 18.71 5.21
N TRP A 235 -6.82 18.85 4.32
CA TRP A 235 -5.54 18.15 4.36
C TRP A 235 -4.57 18.70 5.42
N LEU A 236 -4.84 19.87 5.97
CA LEU A 236 -4.00 20.53 6.97
C LEU A 236 -4.69 20.66 8.34
N GLN A 237 -5.99 20.40 8.41
CA GLN A 237 -6.77 20.57 9.64
C GLN A 237 -7.00 19.22 10.31
N GLU A 238 -6.58 19.09 11.56
CA GLU A 238 -6.99 17.96 12.40
C GLU A 238 -8.49 18.06 12.67
N ARG A 239 -9.18 16.93 12.56
CA ARG A 239 -10.59 16.86 12.97
C ARG A 239 -10.62 16.90 14.49
N THR A 240 -11.16 17.96 15.04
CA THR A 240 -11.49 18.08 16.48
C THR A 240 -12.56 17.08 16.88
#